data_705e8d92469a971be1e9f91a4f51e9bc
#
_entry.id   705e8d92469a971be1e9f91a4f51e9bc
#
_cell.length_a   1.000
_cell.length_b   1.000
_cell.length_c   1.000
_cell.angle_alpha   90.00
_cell.angle_beta   90.00
_cell.angle_gamma   90.00
#
_symmetry.space_group_name_H-M   'P 1'
#
loop_
_entity.id
_entity.type
_entity.pdbx_description
1 polymer ?
#
loop_
_entity_poly.entity_id
_entity_poly.type
_entity_poly.pdbx_seq_one_letter_code
_entity_poly.pdbx_strand_id
1 'polypeptide(L)'
;MRHPTATKVLVIGYVWPEPRSSAAGGHVMQLLETFLGQGWDITFSSPARPGENRADLIALGIHEVPIELNSDSFDGFIRELAPDIVLFDQFMMEEQFGWRVEKHCPDALRVLETSDLQSLRHARHQRLRERLKADGASQDFSDLFAPALREEFELMASTDLAQREIAALYRCDLNLMVSEVEIELLVEHFKLPRSLLHWCPLMLDLPNEPFVPFEDRAHFLSIGNFRHAPNWDAVLWMKNAVWPLIRQQLPGAQLHLYGAYTPPKAAALHNPAQGFHIMNWAEDALQVMSAARICLAPLRFGAGIKGKLIEAMLCGTPNVTTPIGAEAMHGELPWPGSIAQSAESIAHAAVQLYSDPARWTQAQDAGLALLASRYQRQVHGPALIESITACRAELAQRRRDNFTGSMLRHHQHKSTQYMSQWIAAKNRTL
;
A
#
# COMPACT_ATOMS: atom_id res chain seq x y z
N MET A 1 -34.11 -17.50 22.18
CA MET A 1 -32.81 -16.80 22.09
C MET A 1 -32.68 -16.32 20.64
N ARG A 2 -32.58 -15.01 20.38
CA ARG A 2 -32.29 -14.53 19.03
C ARG A 2 -30.85 -14.94 18.76
N HIS A 3 -30.59 -15.66 17.66
CA HIS A 3 -29.23 -15.84 17.17
C HIS A 3 -28.61 -14.44 17.02
N PRO A 4 -27.41 -14.18 17.53
CA PRO A 4 -26.77 -12.89 17.27
C PRO A 4 -26.70 -12.73 15.75
N THR A 5 -27.29 -11.64 15.24
CA THR A 5 -27.16 -11.30 13.82
C THR A 5 -25.69 -11.09 13.52
N ALA A 6 -25.21 -11.63 12.41
CA ALA A 6 -23.81 -11.45 11.98
C ALA A 6 -23.47 -9.95 11.92
N THR A 7 -22.27 -9.58 12.32
CA THR A 7 -21.78 -8.20 12.20
C THR A 7 -21.75 -7.80 10.73
N LYS A 8 -22.42 -6.72 10.38
CA LYS A 8 -22.47 -6.19 9.01
C LYS A 8 -21.34 -5.22 8.76
N VAL A 9 -20.53 -5.48 7.74
CA VAL A 9 -19.40 -4.65 7.34
C VAL A 9 -19.64 -4.09 5.95
N LEU A 10 -19.57 -2.79 5.81
CA LEU A 10 -19.48 -2.11 4.51
C LEU A 10 -18.05 -1.71 4.25
N VAL A 11 -17.46 -2.16 3.15
CA VAL A 11 -16.18 -1.67 2.65
C VAL A 11 -16.43 -0.76 1.46
N ILE A 12 -15.93 0.48 1.53
CA ILE A 12 -16.02 1.45 0.45
C ILE A 12 -14.64 1.59 -0.18
N GLY A 13 -14.42 0.87 -1.28
CA GLY A 13 -13.16 0.83 -2.01
C GLY A 13 -13.00 2.00 -2.97
N TYR A 14 -11.80 2.59 -3.02
CA TYR A 14 -11.44 3.56 -4.06
C TYR A 14 -11.54 2.93 -5.45
N VAL A 15 -11.12 1.67 -5.58
CA VAL A 15 -11.31 0.81 -6.76
C VAL A 15 -11.75 -0.58 -6.30
N TRP A 16 -12.20 -1.42 -7.21
CA TRP A 16 -12.41 -2.83 -6.95
C TRP A 16 -11.04 -3.50 -6.70
N PRO A 17 -10.94 -4.46 -5.73
CA PRO A 17 -9.66 -5.07 -5.39
C PRO A 17 -9.05 -5.82 -6.57
N GLU A 18 -7.79 -5.50 -6.87
CA GLU A 18 -7.00 -6.19 -7.89
C GLU A 18 -5.72 -6.76 -7.23
N PRO A 19 -5.82 -7.92 -6.53
CA PRO A 19 -4.70 -8.48 -5.77
C PRO A 19 -3.51 -8.89 -6.66
N ARG A 20 -3.76 -9.19 -7.95
CA ARG A 20 -2.71 -9.52 -8.91
C ARG A 20 -2.07 -8.30 -9.59
N SER A 21 -2.58 -7.10 -9.33
CA SER A 21 -2.10 -5.85 -9.95
C SER A 21 -1.45 -4.90 -8.95
N SER A 22 -1.76 -5.01 -7.66
CA SER A 22 -1.23 -4.12 -6.62
C SER A 22 -1.19 -4.75 -5.24
N ALA A 23 -0.18 -4.39 -4.45
CA ALA A 23 -0.08 -4.80 -3.05
C ALA A 23 -1.24 -4.26 -2.20
N ALA A 24 -1.75 -3.06 -2.49
CA ALA A 24 -2.93 -2.50 -1.83
C ALA A 24 -4.17 -3.37 -2.08
N GLY A 25 -4.39 -3.81 -3.33
CA GLY A 25 -5.46 -4.76 -3.64
C GLY A 25 -5.30 -6.08 -2.90
N GLY A 26 -4.06 -6.59 -2.77
CA GLY A 26 -3.75 -7.77 -1.97
C GLY A 26 -4.05 -7.57 -0.47
N HIS A 27 -3.70 -6.42 0.09
CA HIS A 27 -3.97 -6.09 1.50
C HIS A 27 -5.48 -5.99 1.78
N VAL A 28 -6.23 -5.33 0.90
CA VAL A 28 -7.71 -5.29 1.02
C VAL A 28 -8.30 -6.69 1.04
N MET A 29 -7.82 -7.61 0.16
CA MET A 29 -8.28 -9.00 0.19
C MET A 29 -7.97 -9.70 1.51
N GLN A 30 -6.80 -9.48 2.10
CA GLN A 30 -6.43 -10.03 3.42
C GLN A 30 -7.34 -9.53 4.54
N LEU A 31 -7.76 -8.25 4.49
CA LEU A 31 -8.75 -7.69 5.42
C LEU A 31 -10.11 -8.38 5.25
N LEU A 32 -10.59 -8.51 4.01
CA LEU A 32 -11.87 -9.17 3.69
C LEU A 32 -11.86 -10.63 4.16
N GLU A 33 -10.80 -11.39 3.88
CA GLU A 33 -10.63 -12.79 4.35
C GLU A 33 -10.63 -12.88 5.87
N THR A 34 -9.98 -11.94 6.55
CA THR A 34 -9.94 -11.88 8.02
C THR A 34 -11.34 -11.64 8.59
N PHE A 35 -12.14 -10.77 7.98
CA PHE A 35 -13.53 -10.51 8.39
C PHE A 35 -14.47 -11.68 8.08
N LEU A 36 -14.32 -12.32 6.92
CA LEU A 36 -15.06 -13.54 6.57
C LEU A 36 -14.77 -14.67 7.58
N GLY A 37 -13.52 -14.80 8.02
CA GLY A 37 -13.11 -15.76 9.05
C GLY A 37 -13.80 -15.56 10.41
N GLN A 38 -14.38 -14.37 10.67
CA GLN A 38 -15.22 -14.10 11.85
C GLN A 38 -16.70 -14.38 11.61
N GLY A 39 -17.09 -14.80 10.40
CA GLY A 39 -18.50 -14.98 10.03
C GLY A 39 -19.23 -13.63 9.87
N TRP A 40 -18.53 -12.54 9.55
CA TRP A 40 -19.14 -11.23 9.30
C TRP A 40 -19.78 -11.18 7.93
N ASP A 41 -20.89 -10.45 7.84
CA ASP A 41 -21.63 -10.20 6.57
C ASP A 41 -21.02 -8.98 5.88
N ILE A 42 -20.36 -9.20 4.74
CA ILE A 42 -19.57 -8.17 4.07
C ILE A 42 -20.24 -7.70 2.79
N THR A 43 -20.40 -6.40 2.67
CA THR A 43 -20.74 -5.72 1.42
C THR A 43 -19.53 -4.87 0.98
N PHE A 44 -19.05 -5.09 -0.23
CA PHE A 44 -18.03 -4.27 -0.87
C PHE A 44 -18.68 -3.34 -1.90
N SER A 45 -18.34 -2.06 -1.80
CA SER A 45 -18.87 -1.02 -2.69
C SER A 45 -17.73 -0.19 -3.27
N SER A 46 -17.88 0.24 -4.52
CA SER A 46 -16.91 1.16 -5.15
C SER A 46 -17.60 2.05 -6.17
N PRO A 47 -17.20 3.33 -6.29
CA PRO A 47 -17.64 4.21 -7.37
C PRO A 47 -16.88 3.98 -8.68
N ALA A 48 -15.83 3.18 -8.66
CA ALA A 48 -15.02 2.88 -9.82
C ALA A 48 -15.68 1.82 -10.72
N ARG A 49 -15.41 1.90 -12.02
CA ARG A 49 -15.78 0.81 -12.92
C ARG A 49 -14.95 -0.43 -12.61
N PRO A 50 -15.56 -1.64 -12.67
CA PRO A 50 -14.81 -2.88 -12.50
C PRO A 50 -13.67 -3.00 -13.53
N GLY A 51 -12.44 -3.29 -13.04
CA GLY A 51 -11.29 -3.60 -13.89
C GLY A 51 -11.29 -5.07 -14.36
N GLU A 52 -10.49 -5.37 -15.38
CA GLU A 52 -10.35 -6.73 -15.93
C GLU A 52 -9.69 -7.71 -14.95
N ASN A 53 -8.80 -7.18 -14.07
CA ASN A 53 -8.00 -7.96 -13.11
C ASN A 53 -8.61 -7.97 -11.68
N ARG A 54 -9.88 -7.56 -11.54
CA ARG A 54 -10.54 -7.53 -10.23
C ARG A 54 -10.75 -8.93 -9.65
N ALA A 55 -10.74 -9.02 -8.34
CA ALA A 55 -11.12 -10.25 -7.64
C ALA A 55 -12.62 -10.54 -7.84
N ASP A 56 -12.98 -11.81 -7.88
CA ASP A 56 -14.38 -12.25 -7.82
C ASP A 56 -14.82 -12.33 -6.35
N LEU A 57 -15.36 -11.22 -5.85
CA LEU A 57 -15.80 -11.12 -4.45
C LEU A 57 -17.07 -11.95 -4.20
N ILE A 58 -17.91 -12.11 -5.22
CA ILE A 58 -19.16 -12.90 -5.12
C ILE A 58 -18.83 -14.37 -4.85
N ALA A 59 -17.80 -14.91 -5.52
CA ALA A 59 -17.33 -16.28 -5.28
C ALA A 59 -16.83 -16.51 -3.83
N LEU A 60 -16.42 -15.44 -3.14
CA LEU A 60 -16.02 -15.48 -1.73
C LEU A 60 -17.21 -15.27 -0.76
N GLY A 61 -18.41 -15.08 -1.27
CA GLY A 61 -19.60 -14.81 -0.45
C GLY A 61 -19.74 -13.34 -0.01
N ILE A 62 -19.06 -12.41 -0.67
CA ILE A 62 -19.13 -10.97 -0.41
C ILE A 62 -20.14 -10.34 -1.36
N HIS A 63 -21.03 -9.51 -0.82
CA HIS A 63 -21.98 -8.75 -1.64
C HIS A 63 -21.28 -7.60 -2.37
N GLU A 64 -21.50 -7.48 -3.66
CA GLU A 64 -20.98 -6.37 -4.47
C GLU A 64 -22.10 -5.36 -4.77
N VAL A 65 -21.90 -4.11 -4.41
CA VAL A 65 -22.85 -3.02 -4.69
C VAL A 65 -22.10 -1.83 -5.29
N PRO A 66 -22.26 -1.53 -6.58
CA PRO A 66 -21.70 -0.32 -7.16
C PRO A 66 -22.40 0.92 -6.56
N ILE A 67 -21.63 1.95 -6.29
CA ILE A 67 -22.12 3.22 -5.74
C ILE A 67 -21.69 4.38 -6.64
N GLU A 68 -22.35 5.52 -6.49
CA GLU A 68 -22.08 6.71 -7.29
C GLU A 68 -21.55 7.84 -6.42
N LEU A 69 -20.53 8.55 -6.95
CA LEU A 69 -20.05 9.80 -6.34
C LEU A 69 -21.14 10.88 -6.46
N ASN A 70 -21.29 11.68 -5.41
CA ASN A 70 -22.20 12.83 -5.38
C ASN A 70 -23.67 12.49 -5.66
N SER A 71 -24.09 11.25 -5.42
CA SER A 71 -25.47 10.79 -5.59
C SER A 71 -26.13 10.53 -4.24
N ASP A 72 -27.44 10.82 -4.12
CA ASP A 72 -28.24 10.50 -2.94
C ASP A 72 -28.73 9.05 -2.94
N SER A 73 -28.48 8.29 -4.01
CA SER A 73 -28.74 6.84 -4.06
C SER A 73 -28.01 6.11 -2.91
N PHE A 74 -26.82 6.58 -2.54
CA PHE A 74 -26.07 6.06 -1.40
C PHE A 74 -26.81 6.23 -0.06
N ASP A 75 -27.59 7.29 0.13
CA ASP A 75 -28.33 7.53 1.38
C ASP A 75 -29.45 6.48 1.60
N GLY A 76 -30.07 6.02 0.52
CA GLY A 76 -31.03 4.90 0.54
C GLY A 76 -30.34 3.58 0.88
N PHE A 77 -29.29 3.28 0.14
CA PHE A 77 -28.49 2.07 0.29
C PHE A 77 -27.95 1.89 1.71
N ILE A 78 -27.28 2.91 2.27
CA ILE A 78 -26.65 2.77 3.59
C ILE A 78 -27.68 2.66 4.74
N ARG A 79 -28.86 3.28 4.60
CA ARG A 79 -29.96 3.12 5.58
C ARG A 79 -30.52 1.71 5.59
N GLU A 80 -30.67 1.10 4.41
CA GLU A 80 -31.17 -0.27 4.28
C GLU A 80 -30.16 -1.29 4.78
N LEU A 81 -28.89 -1.13 4.39
CA LEU A 81 -27.81 -1.99 4.84
C LEU A 81 -27.61 -1.91 6.36
N ALA A 82 -27.66 -0.69 6.93
CA ALA A 82 -27.44 -0.42 8.37
C ALA A 82 -26.18 -1.15 8.91
N PRO A 83 -24.97 -0.83 8.38
CA PRO A 83 -23.75 -1.53 8.75
C PRO A 83 -23.34 -1.21 10.19
N ASP A 84 -22.72 -2.18 10.86
CA ASP A 84 -22.06 -2.03 12.16
C ASP A 84 -20.68 -1.39 12.03
N ILE A 85 -20.01 -1.67 10.92
CA ILE A 85 -18.64 -1.21 10.60
C ILE A 85 -18.64 -0.68 9.18
N VAL A 86 -18.01 0.48 8.97
CA VAL A 86 -17.71 1.01 7.64
C VAL A 86 -16.21 1.19 7.53
N LEU A 87 -15.58 0.48 6.59
CA LEU A 87 -14.18 0.62 6.24
C LEU A 87 -14.06 1.43 4.96
N PHE A 88 -13.33 2.53 5.02
CA PHE A 88 -12.96 3.35 3.87
C PHE A 88 -11.57 2.93 3.39
N ASP A 89 -11.47 2.50 2.15
CA ASP A 89 -10.18 2.27 1.50
C ASP A 89 -9.69 3.59 0.90
N GLN A 90 -8.71 4.17 1.56
CA GLN A 90 -8.13 5.50 1.35
C GLN A 90 -9.00 6.68 1.81
N PHE A 91 -8.32 7.75 2.25
CA PHE A 91 -8.97 8.92 2.85
C PHE A 91 -10.00 9.62 1.94
N MET A 92 -9.82 9.53 0.61
CA MET A 92 -10.75 10.12 -0.35
C MET A 92 -12.15 9.48 -0.28
N MET A 93 -12.24 8.21 0.08
CA MET A 93 -13.54 7.54 0.27
C MET A 93 -14.21 8.01 1.56
N GLU A 94 -13.45 8.26 2.61
CA GLU A 94 -13.96 8.90 3.83
C GLU A 94 -14.50 10.31 3.54
N GLU A 95 -13.77 11.13 2.80
CA GLU A 95 -14.23 12.47 2.40
C GLU A 95 -15.53 12.45 1.60
N GLN A 96 -15.69 11.50 0.69
CA GLN A 96 -16.86 11.42 -0.18
C GLN A 96 -18.10 10.88 0.55
N PHE A 97 -17.92 9.86 1.38
CA PHE A 97 -19.03 9.10 1.95
C PHE A 97 -19.14 9.21 3.48
N GLY A 98 -18.10 9.62 4.19
CA GLY A 98 -18.06 9.62 5.66
C GLY A 98 -19.16 10.45 6.30
N TRP A 99 -19.49 11.63 5.76
CA TRP A 99 -20.59 12.46 6.25
C TRP A 99 -21.96 11.81 6.07
N ARG A 100 -22.15 10.98 5.03
CA ARG A 100 -23.39 10.22 4.79
C ARG A 100 -23.51 9.06 5.77
N VAL A 101 -22.38 8.39 6.06
CA VAL A 101 -22.31 7.35 7.10
C VAL A 101 -22.66 7.96 8.45
N GLU A 102 -22.06 9.10 8.81
CA GLU A 102 -22.36 9.78 10.07
C GLU A 102 -23.84 10.16 10.19
N LYS A 103 -24.43 10.65 9.11
CA LYS A 103 -25.84 11.07 9.08
C LYS A 103 -26.83 9.93 9.23
N HIS A 104 -26.56 8.78 8.58
CA HIS A 104 -27.53 7.68 8.46
C HIS A 104 -27.22 6.48 9.36
N CYS A 105 -25.97 6.29 9.73
CA CYS A 105 -25.49 5.21 10.61
C CYS A 105 -24.51 5.76 11.66
N PRO A 106 -24.96 6.67 12.55
CA PRO A 106 -24.07 7.36 13.50
C PRO A 106 -23.35 6.40 14.46
N ASP A 107 -23.94 5.24 14.73
CA ASP A 107 -23.36 4.22 15.63
C ASP A 107 -22.44 3.23 14.93
N ALA A 108 -22.28 3.31 13.61
CA ALA A 108 -21.31 2.50 12.87
C ALA A 108 -19.88 2.90 13.25
N LEU A 109 -19.01 1.91 13.48
CA LEU A 109 -17.57 2.12 13.63
C LEU A 109 -16.99 2.53 12.28
N ARG A 110 -16.26 3.64 12.22
CA ARG A 110 -15.59 4.14 11.01
C ARG A 110 -14.12 3.77 11.07
N VAL A 111 -13.71 2.95 10.12
CA VAL A 111 -12.32 2.47 9.98
C VAL A 111 -11.77 3.05 8.68
N LEU A 112 -10.54 3.57 8.72
CA LEU A 112 -9.83 4.01 7.53
C LEU A 112 -8.64 3.08 7.28
N GLU A 113 -8.57 2.51 6.09
CA GLU A 113 -7.38 1.82 5.57
C GLU A 113 -6.60 2.81 4.69
N THR A 114 -5.32 3.04 5.00
CA THR A 114 -4.53 4.09 4.35
C THR A 114 -3.70 3.60 3.18
N SER A 115 -3.33 2.32 3.14
CA SER A 115 -2.31 1.71 2.25
C SER A 115 -0.93 2.35 2.37
N ASP A 116 -0.85 3.67 2.41
CA ASP A 116 0.29 4.54 2.71
C ASP A 116 -0.20 5.97 2.97
N LEU A 117 0.64 6.81 3.53
CA LEU A 117 0.37 8.25 3.60
C LEU A 117 0.68 8.89 2.23
N GLN A 118 -0.39 9.22 1.50
CA GLN A 118 -0.26 9.81 0.16
C GLN A 118 0.42 11.18 0.20
N SER A 119 0.19 11.95 1.26
CA SER A 119 0.84 13.25 1.47
C SER A 119 2.35 13.10 1.70
N LEU A 120 2.80 12.08 2.43
CA LEU A 120 4.21 11.76 2.59
C LEU A 120 4.84 11.36 1.25
N ARG A 121 4.20 10.45 0.51
CA ARG A 121 4.66 10.05 -0.83
C ARG A 121 4.76 11.24 -1.78
N HIS A 122 3.80 12.15 -1.72
CA HIS A 122 3.79 13.37 -2.53
C HIS A 122 4.94 14.30 -2.16
N ALA A 123 5.17 14.55 -0.87
CA ALA A 123 6.26 15.40 -0.38
C ALA A 123 7.63 14.86 -0.81
N ARG A 124 7.87 13.55 -0.63
CA ARG A 124 9.09 12.88 -1.08
C ARG A 124 9.28 12.95 -2.59
N HIS A 125 8.20 12.83 -3.37
CA HIS A 125 8.27 13.00 -4.83
C HIS A 125 8.65 14.41 -5.23
N GLN A 126 8.10 15.42 -4.57
CA GLN A 126 8.46 16.83 -4.79
C GLN A 126 9.95 17.08 -4.51
N ARG A 127 10.45 16.60 -3.36
CA ARG A 127 11.86 16.70 -2.97
C ARG A 127 12.78 16.05 -4.01
N LEU A 128 12.46 14.85 -4.49
CA LEU A 128 13.21 14.21 -5.57
C LEU A 128 13.20 15.05 -6.86
N ARG A 129 12.06 15.59 -7.24
CA ARG A 129 11.96 16.44 -8.46
C ARG A 129 12.80 17.70 -8.35
N GLU A 130 12.84 18.33 -7.19
CA GLU A 130 13.68 19.50 -6.92
C GLU A 130 15.17 19.14 -6.99
N ARG A 131 15.54 18.02 -6.35
CA ARG A 131 16.91 17.49 -6.38
C ARG A 131 17.39 17.20 -7.80
N LEU A 132 16.56 16.57 -8.63
CA LEU A 132 16.88 16.27 -10.04
C LEU A 132 17.00 17.52 -10.91
N LYS A 133 16.31 18.63 -10.56
CA LYS A 133 16.45 19.90 -11.25
C LYS A 133 17.72 20.64 -10.85
N ALA A 134 18.10 20.57 -9.60
CA ALA A 134 19.26 21.28 -9.06
C ALA A 134 20.59 20.63 -9.49
N ASP A 135 20.65 19.30 -9.54
CA ASP A 135 21.86 18.55 -9.88
C ASP A 135 21.51 17.27 -10.65
N GLY A 136 21.15 17.45 -11.91
CA GLY A 136 20.74 16.33 -12.78
C GLY A 136 21.84 15.34 -13.15
N ALA A 137 23.12 15.64 -12.84
CA ALA A 137 24.27 14.80 -13.16
C ALA A 137 24.62 13.81 -12.02
N SER A 138 24.32 14.14 -10.76
CA SER A 138 24.61 13.27 -9.62
C SER A 138 23.66 12.08 -9.57
N GLN A 139 24.22 10.88 -9.37
CA GLN A 139 23.49 9.63 -9.15
C GLN A 139 23.52 9.20 -7.67
N ASP A 140 24.03 10.03 -6.79
CA ASP A 140 23.97 9.88 -5.35
C ASP A 140 22.73 10.60 -4.80
N PHE A 141 21.84 9.86 -4.16
CA PHE A 141 20.60 10.31 -3.57
C PHE A 141 20.55 10.06 -2.05
N SER A 142 21.73 9.90 -1.42
CA SER A 142 21.85 9.61 0.01
C SER A 142 21.16 10.67 0.89
N ASP A 143 21.15 11.92 0.45
CA ASP A 143 20.44 13.04 1.08
C ASP A 143 18.92 12.88 1.12
N LEU A 144 18.34 12.04 0.24
CA LEU A 144 16.91 11.77 0.21
C LEU A 144 16.50 10.58 1.07
N PHE A 145 17.44 9.70 1.46
CA PHE A 145 17.13 8.40 2.03
C PHE A 145 17.04 8.35 3.55
N ALA A 146 17.44 9.39 4.25
CA ALA A 146 17.38 9.45 5.71
C ALA A 146 16.94 10.83 6.21
N PRO A 147 15.80 11.37 5.72
CA PRO A 147 15.27 12.61 6.27
C PRO A 147 14.83 12.38 7.71
N ALA A 148 15.05 13.36 8.58
CA ALA A 148 14.42 13.35 9.88
C ALA A 148 12.89 13.47 9.74
N LEU A 149 12.12 12.76 10.55
CA LEU A 149 10.64 12.84 10.54
C LEU A 149 10.12 14.28 10.63
N ARG A 150 10.87 15.14 11.32
CA ARG A 150 10.57 16.57 11.41
C ARG A 150 10.64 17.28 10.05
N GLU A 151 11.62 16.96 9.22
CA GLU A 151 11.74 17.54 7.88
C GLU A 151 10.59 17.09 6.98
N GLU A 152 10.20 15.82 7.06
CA GLU A 152 9.07 15.28 6.33
C GLU A 152 7.75 15.94 6.75
N PHE A 153 7.55 16.12 8.07
CA PHE A 153 6.41 16.86 8.58
C PHE A 153 6.35 18.29 8.01
N GLU A 154 7.47 19.01 7.99
CA GLU A 154 7.52 20.39 7.47
C GLU A 154 7.16 20.47 5.98
N LEU A 155 7.61 19.49 5.19
CA LEU A 155 7.24 19.38 3.78
C LEU A 155 5.75 19.07 3.58
N MET A 156 5.18 18.20 4.42
CA MET A 156 3.77 17.79 4.34
C MET A 156 2.82 18.85 4.84
N ALA A 157 3.12 19.47 6.00
CA ALA A 157 2.20 20.28 6.77
C ALA A 157 1.66 21.53 6.03
N SER A 158 2.39 22.01 5.04
CA SER A 158 1.97 23.14 4.19
C SER A 158 1.05 22.72 3.02
N THR A 159 0.81 21.43 2.81
CA THR A 159 0.06 20.93 1.66
C THR A 159 -1.41 20.72 1.98
N ASP A 160 -2.30 21.07 1.04
CA ASP A 160 -3.73 20.72 1.10
C ASP A 160 -3.95 19.22 1.23
N LEU A 161 -3.14 18.42 0.53
CA LEU A 161 -3.23 16.97 0.57
C LEU A 161 -3.04 16.42 2.00
N ALA A 162 -2.03 16.91 2.73
CA ALA A 162 -1.81 16.48 4.12
C ALA A 162 -2.94 16.94 5.03
N GLN A 163 -3.44 18.18 4.87
CA GLN A 163 -4.55 18.69 5.68
C GLN A 163 -5.80 17.79 5.53
N ARG A 164 -6.12 17.39 4.32
CA ARG A 164 -7.26 16.50 4.01
C ARG A 164 -7.06 15.09 4.57
N GLU A 165 -5.89 14.49 4.31
CA GLU A 165 -5.56 13.13 4.76
C GLU A 165 -5.56 13.05 6.29
N ILE A 166 -4.88 13.98 6.97
CA ILE A 166 -4.84 14.02 8.44
C ILE A 166 -6.22 14.29 9.03
N ALA A 167 -7.02 15.16 8.41
CA ALA A 167 -8.39 15.38 8.84
C ALA A 167 -9.26 14.11 8.74
N ALA A 168 -9.09 13.30 7.68
CA ALA A 168 -9.79 12.02 7.54
C ALA A 168 -9.38 11.03 8.64
N LEU A 169 -8.09 10.95 8.98
CA LEU A 169 -7.59 10.13 10.09
C LEU A 169 -8.24 10.53 11.44
N TYR A 170 -8.37 11.83 11.71
CA TYR A 170 -9.04 12.32 12.93
C TYR A 170 -10.56 12.03 12.92
N ARG A 171 -11.22 12.03 11.76
CA ARG A 171 -12.67 11.77 11.65
C ARG A 171 -13.03 10.30 11.82
N CYS A 172 -12.10 9.38 11.56
CA CYS A 172 -12.29 7.96 11.77
C CYS A 172 -12.05 7.56 13.23
N ASP A 173 -12.66 6.44 13.64
CA ASP A 173 -12.57 5.90 14.99
C ASP A 173 -11.35 4.99 15.16
N LEU A 174 -10.88 4.40 14.03
CA LEU A 174 -9.69 3.55 13.94
C LEU A 174 -9.06 3.71 12.55
N ASN A 175 -7.73 3.80 12.48
CA ASN A 175 -6.99 3.89 11.23
C ASN A 175 -5.98 2.73 11.14
N LEU A 176 -6.04 1.97 10.06
CA LEU A 176 -5.16 0.85 9.78
C LEU A 176 -3.93 1.37 9.02
N MET A 177 -2.77 1.21 9.61
CA MET A 177 -1.49 1.70 9.11
C MET A 177 -0.56 0.54 8.82
N VAL A 178 0.01 0.50 7.63
CA VAL A 178 0.97 -0.57 7.26
C VAL A 178 2.39 -0.27 7.71
N SER A 179 2.70 0.99 8.05
CA SER A 179 4.06 1.49 8.34
C SER A 179 4.15 2.03 9.77
N GLU A 180 5.06 1.47 10.56
CA GLU A 180 5.36 1.98 11.91
C GLU A 180 6.01 3.37 11.87
N VAL A 181 6.82 3.67 10.85
CA VAL A 181 7.44 4.99 10.64
C VAL A 181 6.36 6.06 10.38
N GLU A 182 5.32 5.72 9.63
CA GLU A 182 4.19 6.63 9.41
C GLU A 182 3.36 6.83 10.70
N ILE A 183 3.20 5.79 11.51
CA ILE A 183 2.57 5.90 12.83
C ILE A 183 3.36 6.88 13.71
N GLU A 184 4.68 6.75 13.75
CA GLU A 184 5.57 7.62 14.52
C GLU A 184 5.45 9.08 14.06
N LEU A 185 5.52 9.32 12.73
CA LEU A 185 5.33 10.63 12.12
C LEU A 185 3.99 11.26 12.53
N LEU A 186 2.89 10.49 12.47
CA LEU A 186 1.55 10.96 12.83
C LEU A 186 1.44 11.31 14.32
N VAL A 187 1.98 10.48 15.19
CA VAL A 187 1.90 10.68 16.65
C VAL A 187 2.81 11.82 17.09
N GLU A 188 4.08 11.83 16.64
CA GLU A 188 5.07 12.79 17.14
C GLU A 188 4.91 14.17 16.54
N HIS A 189 4.57 14.28 15.26
CA HIS A 189 4.55 15.57 14.57
C HIS A 189 3.13 16.09 14.31
N PHE A 190 2.23 15.25 13.81
CA PHE A 190 0.82 15.65 13.59
C PHE A 190 -0.04 15.57 14.86
N LYS A 191 0.51 15.05 15.97
CA LYS A 191 -0.17 14.91 17.26
C LYS A 191 -1.45 14.08 17.20
N LEU A 192 -1.51 13.14 16.26
CA LEU A 192 -2.63 12.22 16.18
C LEU A 192 -2.61 11.29 17.41
N PRO A 193 -3.73 11.12 18.14
CA PRO A 193 -3.77 10.21 19.28
C PRO A 193 -3.39 8.78 18.87
N ARG A 194 -2.44 8.17 19.57
CA ARG A 194 -2.00 6.78 19.29
C ARG A 194 -3.18 5.79 19.32
N SER A 195 -4.19 6.07 20.12
CA SER A 195 -5.40 5.27 20.23
C SER A 195 -6.25 5.20 18.96
N LEU A 196 -6.04 6.11 18.01
CA LEU A 196 -6.71 6.10 16.70
C LEU A 196 -5.97 5.25 15.66
N LEU A 197 -4.80 4.71 15.98
CA LEU A 197 -3.92 4.03 15.03
C LEU A 197 -3.75 2.55 15.41
N HIS A 198 -3.87 1.67 14.43
CA HIS A 198 -3.57 0.25 14.53
C HIS A 198 -2.53 -0.11 13.47
N TRP A 199 -1.42 -0.72 13.87
CA TRP A 199 -0.45 -1.26 12.93
C TRP A 199 -1.02 -2.54 12.30
N CYS A 200 -1.31 -2.47 11.03
CA CYS A 200 -1.92 -3.53 10.24
C CYS A 200 -1.06 -3.80 9.00
N PRO A 201 0.07 -4.51 9.14
CA PRO A 201 0.90 -4.86 8.00
C PRO A 201 0.23 -5.90 7.12
N LEU A 202 0.86 -6.27 6.00
CA LEU A 202 0.41 -7.42 5.21
C LEU A 202 0.34 -8.67 6.10
N MET A 203 -0.74 -9.45 5.95
CA MET A 203 -1.03 -10.64 6.73
C MET A 203 -0.82 -11.88 5.86
N LEU A 204 0.29 -12.58 6.10
CA LEU A 204 0.77 -13.63 5.19
C LEU A 204 0.74 -15.00 5.85
N ASP A 205 0.47 -16.00 5.03
CA ASP A 205 0.74 -17.39 5.34
C ASP A 205 2.13 -17.72 4.83
N LEU A 206 2.97 -18.33 5.66
CA LEU A 206 4.34 -18.67 5.28
C LEU A 206 4.34 -19.80 4.25
N PRO A 207 5.29 -19.81 3.31
CA PRO A 207 5.41 -20.87 2.33
C PRO A 207 5.71 -22.21 3.02
N ASN A 208 5.00 -23.25 2.62
CA ASN A 208 5.19 -24.63 3.13
C ASN A 208 6.06 -25.49 2.20
N GLU A 209 6.24 -25.06 0.94
CA GLU A 209 7.03 -25.77 -0.06
C GLU A 209 8.48 -25.26 -0.06
N PRO A 210 9.44 -26.13 -0.39
CA PRO A 210 10.82 -25.73 -0.59
C PRO A 210 10.94 -24.65 -1.67
N PHE A 211 11.81 -23.68 -1.46
CA PHE A 211 12.12 -22.69 -2.48
C PHE A 211 12.88 -23.31 -3.67
N VAL A 212 12.68 -22.72 -4.85
CA VAL A 212 13.53 -22.99 -6.01
C VAL A 212 14.98 -22.71 -5.64
N PRO A 213 15.93 -23.62 -5.85
CA PRO A 213 17.32 -23.43 -5.48
C PRO A 213 18.02 -22.40 -6.38
N PHE A 214 19.18 -21.91 -5.93
CA PHE A 214 19.97 -20.89 -6.63
C PHE A 214 20.27 -21.24 -8.09
N GLU A 215 20.64 -22.51 -8.33
CA GLU A 215 21.08 -23.01 -9.64
C GLU A 215 19.97 -22.95 -10.69
N ASP A 216 18.73 -23.14 -10.26
CA ASP A 216 17.55 -23.17 -11.13
C ASP A 216 16.94 -21.77 -11.35
N ARG A 217 17.52 -20.75 -10.73
CA ARG A 217 17.07 -19.36 -10.89
C ARG A 217 17.97 -18.60 -11.84
N ALA A 218 17.36 -17.74 -12.64
CA ALA A 218 18.07 -16.89 -13.58
C ALA A 218 17.56 -15.45 -13.51
N HIS A 219 18.18 -14.55 -14.19
CA HIS A 219 17.84 -13.13 -14.40
C HIS A 219 17.56 -12.30 -13.12
N PHE A 220 17.58 -11.01 -13.32
CA PHE A 220 17.07 -10.02 -12.39
C PHE A 220 15.61 -9.72 -12.72
N LEU A 221 14.82 -9.41 -11.70
CA LEU A 221 13.42 -9.06 -11.86
C LEU A 221 13.12 -7.72 -11.18
N SER A 222 12.25 -6.93 -11.77
CA SER A 222 11.56 -5.85 -11.09
C SER A 222 10.08 -5.89 -11.46
N ILE A 223 9.19 -5.67 -10.48
CA ILE A 223 7.75 -5.76 -10.70
C ILE A 223 7.02 -4.58 -10.06
N GLY A 224 5.96 -4.11 -10.72
CA GLY A 224 5.07 -3.10 -10.15
C GLY A 224 4.27 -2.35 -11.21
N ASN A 225 3.10 -1.86 -10.80
CA ASN A 225 2.22 -1.08 -11.67
C ASN A 225 2.96 0.16 -12.22
N PHE A 226 3.03 0.31 -13.54
CA PHE A 226 3.71 1.42 -14.21
C PHE A 226 3.01 2.78 -14.03
N ARG A 227 1.73 2.79 -13.62
CA ARG A 227 1.01 4.03 -13.31
C ARG A 227 1.41 4.60 -11.95
N HIS A 228 2.00 3.78 -11.07
CA HIS A 228 2.46 4.21 -9.76
C HIS A 228 3.81 4.93 -9.88
N ALA A 229 3.85 6.20 -9.53
CA ALA A 229 5.00 7.07 -9.78
C ALA A 229 6.34 6.55 -9.22
N PRO A 230 6.43 6.00 -7.98
CA PRO A 230 7.68 5.41 -7.48
C PRO A 230 8.21 4.26 -8.35
N ASN A 231 7.32 3.41 -8.88
CA ASN A 231 7.73 2.31 -9.75
C ASN A 231 8.27 2.81 -11.09
N TRP A 232 7.58 3.79 -11.67
CA TRP A 232 8.03 4.39 -12.93
C TRP A 232 9.39 5.07 -12.80
N ASP A 233 9.60 5.81 -11.73
CA ASP A 233 10.87 6.44 -11.42
C ASP A 233 12.01 5.42 -11.25
N ALA A 234 11.76 4.34 -10.52
CA ALA A 234 12.73 3.25 -10.34
C ALA A 234 13.09 2.59 -11.67
N VAL A 235 12.13 2.37 -12.57
CA VAL A 235 12.39 1.83 -13.92
C VAL A 235 13.33 2.76 -14.71
N LEU A 236 13.09 4.06 -14.67
CA LEU A 236 13.95 5.02 -15.34
C LEU A 236 15.36 5.08 -14.75
N TRP A 237 15.48 5.04 -13.43
CA TRP A 237 16.77 5.01 -12.76
C TRP A 237 17.53 3.71 -13.04
N MET A 238 16.86 2.57 -13.00
CA MET A 238 17.45 1.30 -13.44
C MET A 238 17.97 1.40 -14.87
N LYS A 239 17.14 1.85 -15.81
CA LYS A 239 17.50 1.93 -17.22
C LYS A 239 18.74 2.79 -17.49
N ASN A 240 18.79 3.95 -16.84
CA ASN A 240 19.76 4.99 -17.20
C ASN A 240 21.05 4.93 -16.38
N ALA A 241 21.01 4.35 -15.16
CA ALA A 241 22.15 4.39 -14.26
C ALA A 241 22.53 2.99 -13.72
N VAL A 242 21.63 2.27 -13.07
CA VAL A 242 21.97 1.03 -12.37
C VAL A 242 22.26 -0.12 -13.32
N TRP A 243 21.40 -0.33 -14.31
CA TRP A 243 21.50 -1.48 -15.21
C TRP A 243 22.75 -1.49 -16.08
N PRO A 244 23.21 -0.36 -16.66
CA PRO A 244 24.47 -0.31 -17.38
C PRO A 244 25.68 -0.77 -16.56
N LEU A 245 25.73 -0.42 -15.25
CA LEU A 245 26.79 -0.82 -14.32
C LEU A 245 26.75 -2.33 -14.00
N ILE A 246 25.55 -2.91 -13.87
CA ILE A 246 25.38 -4.37 -13.71
C ILE A 246 25.86 -5.08 -14.98
N ARG A 247 25.44 -4.60 -16.17
CA ARG A 247 25.82 -5.22 -17.45
C ARG A 247 27.30 -5.13 -17.76
N GLN A 248 27.98 -4.13 -17.27
CA GLN A 248 29.44 -4.02 -17.39
C GLN A 248 30.16 -5.17 -16.67
N GLN A 249 29.63 -5.62 -15.53
CA GLN A 249 30.21 -6.70 -14.72
C GLN A 249 29.64 -8.07 -15.10
N LEU A 250 28.40 -8.13 -15.53
CA LEU A 250 27.67 -9.35 -15.95
C LEU A 250 27.12 -9.15 -17.38
N PRO A 251 27.96 -9.29 -18.44
CA PRO A 251 27.54 -8.99 -19.82
C PRO A 251 26.37 -9.82 -20.35
N GLY A 252 26.14 -11.03 -19.79
CA GLY A 252 25.03 -11.92 -20.15
C GLY A 252 23.75 -11.72 -19.32
N ALA A 253 23.76 -10.84 -18.29
CA ALA A 253 22.62 -10.67 -17.42
C ALA A 253 21.40 -10.13 -18.14
N GLN A 254 20.21 -10.52 -17.68
CA GLN A 254 18.92 -10.05 -18.15
C GLN A 254 18.13 -9.44 -16.99
N LEU A 255 17.40 -8.35 -17.23
CA LEU A 255 16.47 -7.74 -16.31
C LEU A 255 15.07 -7.84 -16.93
N HIS A 256 14.16 -8.54 -16.23
CA HIS A 256 12.77 -8.67 -16.60
C HIS A 256 11.92 -7.70 -15.77
N LEU A 257 11.22 -6.79 -16.45
CA LEU A 257 10.36 -5.78 -15.82
C LEU A 257 8.90 -6.12 -16.10
N TYR A 258 8.20 -6.51 -15.05
CA TYR A 258 6.77 -6.80 -15.09
C TYR A 258 5.96 -5.66 -14.50
N GLY A 259 4.76 -5.47 -15.02
CA GLY A 259 3.82 -4.50 -14.44
C GLY A 259 2.51 -4.44 -15.19
N ALA A 260 1.44 -4.22 -14.42
CA ALA A 260 0.13 -3.97 -14.99
C ALA A 260 0.10 -2.61 -15.71
N TYR A 261 -0.78 -2.50 -16.71
CA TYR A 261 -1.06 -1.26 -17.43
C TYR A 261 0.18 -0.63 -18.09
N THR A 262 0.97 -1.44 -18.80
CA THR A 262 2.20 -1.00 -19.48
C THR A 262 1.90 0.12 -20.49
N PRO A 263 2.34 1.37 -20.26
CA PRO A 263 2.11 2.45 -21.19
C PRO A 263 3.11 2.38 -22.36
N PRO A 264 2.81 2.99 -23.53
CA PRO A 264 3.72 3.00 -24.68
C PRO A 264 5.14 3.47 -24.35
N LYS A 265 5.28 4.46 -23.46
CA LYS A 265 6.58 4.96 -22.99
C LYS A 265 7.41 3.90 -22.24
N ALA A 266 6.77 2.97 -21.53
CA ALA A 266 7.46 1.87 -20.88
C ALA A 266 7.84 0.78 -21.88
N ALA A 267 6.93 0.41 -22.79
CA ALA A 267 7.22 -0.52 -23.88
C ALA A 267 8.41 -0.07 -24.72
N ALA A 268 8.56 1.24 -24.97
CA ALA A 268 9.69 1.81 -25.73
C ALA A 268 11.06 1.63 -25.05
N LEU A 269 11.11 1.31 -23.75
CA LEU A 269 12.37 1.01 -23.05
C LEU A 269 12.88 -0.41 -23.31
N HIS A 270 12.06 -1.29 -23.90
CA HIS A 270 12.44 -2.67 -24.21
C HIS A 270 13.66 -2.71 -25.13
N ASN A 271 14.74 -3.36 -24.67
CA ASN A 271 16.00 -3.45 -25.40
C ASN A 271 16.73 -4.77 -25.09
N PRO A 272 16.42 -5.84 -25.83
CA PRO A 272 17.04 -7.16 -25.64
C PRO A 272 18.57 -7.16 -25.78
N ALA A 273 19.11 -6.32 -26.66
CA ALA A 273 20.57 -6.21 -26.84
C ALA A 273 21.28 -5.73 -25.56
N GLN A 274 20.59 -4.92 -24.75
CA GLN A 274 21.04 -4.49 -23.44
C GLN A 274 20.57 -5.44 -22.32
N GLY A 275 19.87 -6.53 -22.59
CA GLY A 275 19.27 -7.42 -21.60
C GLY A 275 18.17 -6.73 -20.77
N PHE A 276 17.53 -5.69 -21.28
CA PHE A 276 16.48 -4.93 -20.59
C PHE A 276 15.11 -5.26 -21.22
N HIS A 277 14.34 -6.09 -20.54
CA HIS A 277 13.12 -6.66 -21.09
C HIS A 277 11.88 -6.13 -20.38
N ILE A 278 10.99 -5.47 -21.13
CA ILE A 278 9.65 -5.12 -20.65
C ILE A 278 8.74 -6.32 -20.95
N MET A 279 8.25 -6.98 -19.89
CA MET A 279 7.51 -8.24 -19.97
C MET A 279 6.00 -8.07 -19.87
N ASN A 280 5.51 -6.84 -19.71
CA ASN A 280 4.11 -6.52 -19.48
C ASN A 280 3.56 -7.09 -18.15
N TRP A 281 2.27 -7.43 -18.10
CA TRP A 281 1.64 -7.99 -16.93
C TRP A 281 2.04 -9.45 -16.71
N ALA A 282 2.33 -9.82 -15.46
CA ALA A 282 2.54 -11.19 -15.04
C ALA A 282 1.20 -11.78 -14.59
N GLU A 283 0.80 -12.90 -15.21
CA GLU A 283 -0.41 -13.61 -14.80
C GLU A 283 -0.29 -14.14 -13.36
N ASP A 284 0.91 -14.62 -13.01
CA ASP A 284 1.30 -15.04 -11.67
C ASP A 284 2.62 -14.36 -11.29
N ALA A 285 2.51 -13.36 -10.40
CA ALA A 285 3.65 -12.60 -9.91
C ALA A 285 4.60 -13.47 -9.06
N LEU A 286 4.06 -14.41 -8.28
CA LEU A 286 4.87 -15.28 -7.43
C LEU A 286 5.68 -16.27 -8.26
N GLN A 287 5.09 -16.79 -9.34
CA GLN A 287 5.80 -17.68 -10.26
C GLN A 287 7.00 -16.98 -10.91
N VAL A 288 6.81 -15.77 -11.45
CA VAL A 288 7.92 -15.05 -12.10
C VAL A 288 8.98 -14.60 -11.11
N MET A 289 8.59 -14.31 -9.86
CA MET A 289 9.53 -14.03 -8.78
C MET A 289 10.33 -15.25 -8.37
N SER A 290 9.70 -16.41 -8.23
CA SER A 290 10.38 -17.66 -7.86
C SER A 290 11.42 -18.09 -8.90
N ALA A 291 11.23 -17.75 -10.17
CA ALA A 291 12.18 -18.02 -11.25
C ALA A 291 13.35 -17.01 -11.30
N ALA A 292 13.18 -15.84 -10.69
CA ALA A 292 14.20 -14.79 -10.67
C ALA A 292 15.26 -15.05 -9.60
N ARG A 293 16.53 -14.75 -9.90
CA ARG A 293 17.62 -14.85 -8.94
C ARG A 293 17.63 -13.68 -7.96
N ILE A 294 17.35 -12.48 -8.43
CA ILE A 294 17.35 -11.25 -7.63
C ILE A 294 16.15 -10.37 -7.99
N CYS A 295 15.48 -9.83 -6.99
CA CYS A 295 14.51 -8.75 -7.15
C CYS A 295 15.21 -7.39 -6.99
N LEU A 296 15.15 -6.52 -8.00
CA LEU A 296 15.64 -5.14 -7.97
C LEU A 296 14.49 -4.17 -7.76
N ALA A 297 14.54 -3.40 -6.68
CA ALA A 297 13.56 -2.36 -6.40
C ALA A 297 14.22 -1.07 -5.87
N PRO A 298 15.02 -0.36 -6.69
CA PRO A 298 15.73 0.85 -6.29
C PRO A 298 14.78 2.05 -6.28
N LEU A 299 13.98 2.16 -5.23
CA LEU A 299 12.99 3.22 -5.07
C LEU A 299 13.64 4.48 -4.50
N ARG A 300 13.55 5.62 -5.19
CA ARG A 300 14.08 6.90 -4.72
C ARG A 300 13.10 7.69 -3.85
N PHE A 301 11.82 7.35 -3.92
CA PHE A 301 10.77 7.89 -3.06
C PHE A 301 9.61 6.88 -2.93
N GLY A 302 8.78 7.07 -1.94
CA GLY A 302 7.62 6.24 -1.65
C GLY A 302 7.12 6.46 -0.23
N ALA A 303 6.05 5.78 0.14
CA ALA A 303 5.51 5.70 1.48
C ALA A 303 4.98 4.28 1.73
N GLY A 304 4.52 3.96 2.92
CA GLY A 304 4.06 2.63 3.29
C GLY A 304 5.14 1.56 3.19
N ILE A 305 4.73 0.29 3.18
CA ILE A 305 5.59 -0.86 2.92
C ILE A 305 5.52 -1.28 1.44
N LYS A 306 6.55 -1.96 0.96
CA LYS A 306 6.70 -2.28 -0.47
C LYS A 306 6.33 -3.75 -0.72
N GLY A 307 5.06 -4.02 -1.01
CA GLY A 307 4.52 -5.37 -1.21
C GLY A 307 5.37 -6.25 -2.11
N LYS A 308 5.92 -5.71 -3.21
CA LYS A 308 6.81 -6.46 -4.11
C LYS A 308 8.04 -7.08 -3.42
N LEU A 309 8.56 -6.40 -2.38
CA LEU A 309 9.69 -6.91 -1.61
C LEU A 309 9.25 -8.02 -0.63
N ILE A 310 8.04 -7.89 -0.09
CA ILE A 310 7.39 -8.96 0.69
C ILE A 310 7.13 -10.17 -0.20
N GLU A 311 6.56 -9.99 -1.38
CA GLU A 311 6.31 -11.07 -2.35
C GLU A 311 7.61 -11.74 -2.79
N ALA A 312 8.70 -10.98 -2.98
CA ALA A 312 10.02 -11.56 -3.25
C ALA A 312 10.50 -12.46 -2.10
N MET A 313 10.33 -12.02 -0.86
CA MET A 313 10.66 -12.83 0.32
C MET A 313 9.81 -14.10 0.40
N LEU A 314 8.49 -14.02 0.09
CA LEU A 314 7.60 -15.19 0.03
C LEU A 314 8.03 -16.22 -1.01
N CYS A 315 8.68 -15.77 -2.09
CA CYS A 315 9.25 -16.62 -3.13
C CYS A 315 10.69 -17.07 -2.82
N GLY A 316 11.23 -16.69 -1.67
CA GLY A 316 12.65 -16.92 -1.35
C GLY A 316 13.60 -16.23 -2.31
N THR A 317 13.22 -15.09 -2.88
CA THR A 317 14.03 -14.30 -3.82
C THR A 317 14.67 -13.13 -3.09
N PRO A 318 16.00 -13.13 -2.90
CA PRO A 318 16.73 -12.02 -2.33
C PRO A 318 16.53 -10.73 -3.12
N ASN A 319 16.63 -9.60 -2.44
CA ASN A 319 16.35 -8.33 -3.08
C ASN A 319 17.40 -7.26 -2.81
N VAL A 320 17.53 -6.33 -3.75
CA VAL A 320 18.34 -5.12 -3.61
C VAL A 320 17.44 -3.91 -3.73
N THR A 321 17.48 -3.07 -2.72
CA THR A 321 16.62 -1.90 -2.62
C THR A 321 17.35 -0.70 -2.00
N THR A 322 16.64 0.39 -1.79
CA THR A 322 17.11 1.61 -1.13
C THR A 322 16.56 1.69 0.31
N PRO A 323 17.07 2.61 1.15
CA PRO A 323 16.47 2.84 2.47
C PRO A 323 14.96 3.13 2.42
N ILE A 324 14.49 3.90 1.44
CA ILE A 324 13.05 4.15 1.22
C ILE A 324 12.31 2.85 0.83
N GLY A 325 12.97 1.97 0.07
CA GLY A 325 12.40 0.67 -0.29
C GLY A 325 12.24 -0.26 0.92
N ALA A 326 13.20 -0.26 1.84
CA ALA A 326 13.21 -1.11 3.04
C ALA A 326 12.48 -0.49 4.25
N GLU A 327 12.06 0.77 4.16
CA GLU A 327 11.50 1.53 5.27
C GLU A 327 10.30 0.82 5.92
N ALA A 328 10.29 0.75 7.25
CA ALA A 328 9.27 0.12 8.09
C ALA A 328 9.07 -1.39 7.88
N MET A 329 9.95 -2.06 7.10
CA MET A 329 9.72 -3.44 6.72
C MET A 329 10.41 -4.47 7.61
N HIS A 330 11.60 -4.16 8.14
CA HIS A 330 12.43 -5.18 8.80
C HIS A 330 12.68 -4.96 10.30
N GLY A 331 12.34 -3.79 10.86
CA GLY A 331 12.68 -3.43 12.24
C GLY A 331 14.20 -3.56 12.48
N GLU A 332 14.58 -4.31 13.47
CA GLU A 332 15.99 -4.59 13.82
C GLU A 332 16.54 -5.85 13.13
N LEU A 333 15.75 -6.54 12.32
CA LEU A 333 16.16 -7.78 11.65
C LEU A 333 17.07 -7.47 10.45
N PRO A 334 18.00 -8.40 10.10
CA PRO A 334 18.79 -8.28 8.89
C PRO A 334 17.90 -8.18 7.64
N TRP A 335 18.29 -7.30 6.71
CA TRP A 335 17.60 -7.19 5.43
C TRP A 335 17.89 -8.41 4.54
N PRO A 336 16.90 -9.00 3.87
CA PRO A 336 17.06 -10.17 3.00
C PRO A 336 17.67 -9.81 1.65
N GLY A 337 18.91 -9.42 1.65
CA GLY A 337 19.67 -8.95 0.50
C GLY A 337 20.52 -7.74 0.82
N SER A 338 20.30 -6.61 0.11
CA SER A 338 21.11 -5.41 0.34
C SER A 338 20.27 -4.13 0.25
N ILE A 339 20.59 -3.19 1.13
CA ILE A 339 20.10 -1.79 1.08
C ILE A 339 21.25 -0.92 0.60
N ALA A 340 21.07 -0.15 -0.46
CA ALA A 340 22.08 0.67 -1.08
C ALA A 340 21.52 2.03 -1.53
N GLN A 341 22.37 3.05 -1.64
CA GLN A 341 21.94 4.45 -1.78
C GLN A 341 22.32 5.11 -3.11
N SER A 342 23.28 4.53 -3.84
CA SER A 342 23.71 5.05 -5.16
C SER A 342 23.60 4.00 -6.24
N ALA A 343 23.62 4.41 -7.50
CA ALA A 343 23.57 3.49 -8.64
C ALA A 343 24.74 2.48 -8.59
N GLU A 344 25.93 2.94 -8.21
CA GLU A 344 27.14 2.12 -8.09
C GLU A 344 27.00 1.09 -6.97
N SER A 345 26.57 1.51 -5.76
CA SER A 345 26.40 0.61 -4.63
C SER A 345 25.28 -0.41 -4.85
N ILE A 346 24.18 -0.01 -5.51
CA ILE A 346 23.09 -0.92 -5.92
C ILE A 346 23.61 -1.94 -6.93
N ALA A 347 24.33 -1.50 -7.96
CA ALA A 347 24.88 -2.39 -8.97
C ALA A 347 25.90 -3.37 -8.38
N HIS A 348 26.80 -2.89 -7.52
CA HIS A 348 27.78 -3.73 -6.84
C HIS A 348 27.09 -4.80 -5.96
N ALA A 349 26.14 -4.41 -5.12
CA ALA A 349 25.39 -5.32 -4.26
C ALA A 349 24.61 -6.36 -5.08
N ALA A 350 24.00 -5.93 -6.18
CA ALA A 350 23.24 -6.78 -7.08
C ALA A 350 24.14 -7.84 -7.75
N VAL A 351 25.32 -7.45 -8.22
CA VAL A 351 26.30 -8.36 -8.83
C VAL A 351 26.84 -9.37 -7.80
N GLN A 352 27.19 -8.90 -6.60
CA GLN A 352 27.67 -9.79 -5.53
C GLN A 352 26.61 -10.84 -5.17
N LEU A 353 25.39 -10.39 -4.94
CA LEU A 353 24.29 -11.28 -4.54
C LEU A 353 23.90 -12.24 -5.67
N TYR A 354 23.99 -11.82 -6.94
CA TYR A 354 23.74 -12.66 -8.11
C TYR A 354 24.78 -13.75 -8.32
N SER A 355 26.05 -13.50 -7.93
CA SER A 355 27.18 -14.36 -8.26
C SER A 355 27.67 -15.25 -7.09
N ASP A 356 27.23 -14.99 -5.87
CA ASP A 356 27.66 -15.69 -4.66
C ASP A 356 26.51 -16.51 -4.06
N PRO A 357 26.48 -17.85 -4.27
CA PRO A 357 25.42 -18.71 -3.74
C PRO A 357 25.28 -18.66 -2.22
N ALA A 358 26.38 -18.51 -1.49
CA ALA A 358 26.35 -18.50 -0.02
C ALA A 358 25.65 -17.24 0.51
N ARG A 359 26.00 -16.08 -0.03
CA ARG A 359 25.31 -14.80 0.28
C ARG A 359 23.84 -14.84 -0.12
N TRP A 360 23.56 -15.43 -1.27
CA TRP A 360 22.19 -15.56 -1.79
C TRP A 360 21.33 -16.41 -0.84
N THR A 361 21.84 -17.59 -0.41
CA THR A 361 21.13 -18.47 0.54
C THR A 361 20.93 -17.78 1.89
N GLN A 362 21.95 -17.10 2.41
CA GLN A 362 21.83 -16.34 3.66
C GLN A 362 20.73 -15.25 3.56
N ALA A 363 20.63 -14.58 2.42
CA ALA A 363 19.60 -13.57 2.21
C ALA A 363 18.19 -14.19 2.08
N GLN A 364 18.07 -15.36 1.46
CA GLN A 364 16.83 -16.13 1.41
C GLN A 364 16.35 -16.50 2.81
N ASP A 365 17.22 -17.05 3.64
CA ASP A 365 16.93 -17.43 5.04
C ASP A 365 16.50 -16.22 5.87
N ALA A 366 17.19 -15.08 5.69
CA ALA A 366 16.83 -13.82 6.35
C ALA A 366 15.43 -13.35 5.95
N GLY A 367 15.04 -13.53 4.68
CA GLY A 367 13.70 -13.21 4.19
C GLY A 367 12.62 -14.01 4.88
N LEU A 368 12.81 -15.33 4.99
CA LEU A 368 11.85 -16.21 5.68
C LEU A 368 11.74 -15.86 7.17
N ALA A 369 12.87 -15.61 7.83
CA ALA A 369 12.90 -15.20 9.24
C ALA A 369 12.17 -13.87 9.48
N LEU A 370 12.34 -12.91 8.56
CA LEU A 370 11.67 -11.62 8.62
C LEU A 370 10.15 -11.78 8.45
N LEU A 371 9.70 -12.54 7.46
CA LEU A 371 8.26 -12.83 7.27
C LEU A 371 7.66 -13.51 8.49
N ALA A 372 8.35 -14.51 9.03
CA ALA A 372 7.90 -15.23 10.22
C ALA A 372 7.84 -14.35 11.48
N SER A 373 8.69 -13.34 11.58
CA SER A 373 8.68 -12.42 12.72
C SER A 373 7.63 -11.31 12.62
N ARG A 374 7.37 -10.79 11.41
CA ARG A 374 6.66 -9.51 11.26
C ARG A 374 5.35 -9.56 10.50
N TYR A 375 5.07 -10.63 9.73
CA TYR A 375 3.96 -10.59 8.75
C TYR A 375 2.98 -11.76 8.86
N GLN A 376 3.06 -12.56 9.94
CA GLN A 376 2.19 -13.71 10.07
C GLN A 376 0.72 -13.34 10.22
N ARG A 377 -0.15 -13.88 9.38
CA ARG A 377 -1.63 -13.75 9.46
C ARG A 377 -2.16 -14.16 10.83
N GLN A 378 -1.61 -15.24 11.40
CA GLN A 378 -2.03 -15.80 12.70
C GLN A 378 -1.78 -14.84 13.87
N VAL A 379 -0.91 -13.85 13.72
CA VAL A 379 -0.63 -12.81 14.70
C VAL A 379 -1.49 -11.57 14.44
N HIS A 380 -1.45 -11.06 13.23
CA HIS A 380 -2.05 -9.76 12.89
C HIS A 380 -3.56 -9.84 12.66
N GLY A 381 -4.08 -10.95 12.13
CA GLY A 381 -5.52 -11.13 11.95
C GLY A 381 -6.29 -11.04 13.26
N PRO A 382 -5.99 -11.88 14.28
CA PRO A 382 -6.62 -11.78 15.60
C PRO A 382 -6.45 -10.42 16.26
N ALA A 383 -5.26 -9.79 16.17
CA ALA A 383 -5.00 -8.47 16.73
C ALA A 383 -5.86 -7.37 16.08
N LEU A 384 -6.09 -7.44 14.77
CA LEU A 384 -7.00 -6.54 14.06
C LEU A 384 -8.44 -6.70 14.57
N ILE A 385 -8.93 -7.94 14.68
CA ILE A 385 -10.30 -8.22 15.15
C ILE A 385 -10.50 -7.76 16.59
N GLU A 386 -9.51 -8.00 17.47
CA GLU A 386 -9.53 -7.51 18.84
C GLU A 386 -9.61 -5.98 18.89
N SER A 387 -8.77 -5.29 18.11
CA SER A 387 -8.76 -3.82 18.00
C SER A 387 -10.11 -3.26 17.53
N ILE A 388 -10.70 -3.82 16.49
CA ILE A 388 -12.02 -3.43 15.98
C ILE A 388 -13.11 -3.66 17.04
N THR A 389 -13.10 -4.81 17.70
CA THR A 389 -14.10 -5.18 18.70
C THR A 389 -14.01 -4.27 19.93
N ALA A 390 -12.81 -4.00 20.43
CA ALA A 390 -12.57 -3.07 21.53
C ALA A 390 -13.01 -1.65 21.17
N CYS A 391 -12.68 -1.16 19.96
CA CYS A 391 -13.13 0.14 19.50
C CYS A 391 -14.66 0.26 19.44
N ARG A 392 -15.37 -0.79 18.99
CA ARG A 392 -16.85 -0.82 18.98
C ARG A 392 -17.41 -0.76 20.39
N ALA A 393 -16.88 -1.53 21.31
CA ALA A 393 -17.36 -1.58 22.70
C ALA A 393 -17.25 -0.22 23.42
N GLU A 394 -16.24 0.57 23.09
CA GLU A 394 -15.93 1.86 23.72
C GLU A 394 -16.24 3.07 22.81
N LEU A 395 -16.96 2.89 21.71
CA LEU A 395 -17.10 3.86 20.62
C LEU A 395 -17.50 5.27 21.12
N ALA A 396 -18.51 5.35 21.98
CA ALA A 396 -19.00 6.62 22.50
C ALA A 396 -17.95 7.37 23.34
N GLN A 397 -17.15 6.64 24.15
CA GLN A 397 -16.08 7.24 24.95
C GLN A 397 -14.93 7.70 24.04
N ARG A 398 -14.47 6.84 23.15
CA ARG A 398 -13.37 7.16 22.20
C ARG A 398 -13.68 8.39 21.37
N ARG A 399 -14.93 8.56 20.91
CA ARG A 399 -15.39 9.75 20.18
C ARG A 399 -15.39 11.02 21.03
N ARG A 400 -15.69 10.93 22.33
CA ARG A 400 -15.56 12.05 23.26
C ARG A 400 -14.11 12.44 23.47
N ASP A 401 -13.22 11.47 23.61
CA ASP A 401 -11.79 11.69 23.82
C ASP A 401 -11.12 12.27 22.56
N ASN A 402 -11.61 11.92 21.37
CA ASN A 402 -11.19 12.49 20.08
C ASN A 402 -11.99 13.76 19.75
N PHE A 403 -11.82 14.82 20.56
CA PHE A 403 -12.54 16.08 20.36
C PHE A 403 -12.18 16.76 19.02
N THR A 404 -10.92 16.69 18.58
CA THR A 404 -10.49 17.21 17.28
C THR A 404 -11.27 16.55 16.14
N GLY A 405 -11.43 15.24 16.16
CA GLY A 405 -12.24 14.52 15.18
C GLY A 405 -13.71 14.95 15.19
N SER A 406 -14.28 15.16 16.39
CA SER A 406 -15.66 15.67 16.53
C SER A 406 -15.81 17.08 15.93
N MET A 407 -14.85 17.95 16.17
CA MET A 407 -14.83 19.30 15.60
C MET A 407 -14.71 19.29 14.07
N LEU A 408 -13.82 18.45 13.53
CA LEU A 408 -13.64 18.31 12.09
C LEU A 408 -14.90 17.74 11.40
N ARG A 409 -15.57 16.78 12.00
CA ARG A 409 -16.87 16.27 11.51
C ARG A 409 -17.92 17.38 11.48
N HIS A 410 -17.98 18.21 12.52
CA HIS A 410 -18.98 19.27 12.60
C HIS A 410 -18.82 20.34 11.50
N HIS A 411 -17.58 20.74 11.18
CA HIS A 411 -17.34 21.85 10.25
C HIS A 411 -17.09 21.39 8.81
N GLN A 412 -16.21 20.46 8.60
CA GLN A 412 -15.76 20.10 7.26
C GLN A 412 -16.74 19.19 6.52
N HIS A 413 -17.37 18.25 7.20
CA HIS A 413 -18.43 17.43 6.60
C HIS A 413 -19.59 18.27 6.07
N LYS A 414 -19.96 19.36 6.72
CA LYS A 414 -21.04 20.23 6.20
C LYS A 414 -20.68 20.84 4.85
N SER A 415 -19.45 21.28 4.64
CA SER A 415 -19.00 21.82 3.36
C SER A 415 -19.08 20.77 2.24
N THR A 416 -18.54 19.58 2.45
CA THR A 416 -18.63 18.48 1.49
C THR A 416 -20.08 18.02 1.28
N GLN A 417 -20.90 18.00 2.33
CA GLN A 417 -22.30 17.69 2.25
C GLN A 417 -23.03 18.65 1.30
N TYR A 418 -22.88 19.94 1.51
CA TYR A 418 -23.57 20.94 0.69
C TYR A 418 -23.07 20.93 -0.76
N MET A 419 -21.78 20.76 -0.98
CA MET A 419 -21.21 20.64 -2.32
C MET A 419 -21.77 19.40 -3.05
N SER A 420 -21.80 18.25 -2.39
CA SER A 420 -22.33 17.00 -2.95
C SER A 420 -23.82 17.10 -3.24
N GLN A 421 -24.61 17.71 -2.35
CA GLN A 421 -26.05 17.97 -2.56
C GLN A 421 -26.28 18.94 -3.71
N TRP A 422 -25.47 19.96 -3.86
CA TRP A 422 -25.54 20.88 -4.98
C TRP A 422 -25.24 20.19 -6.30
N ILE A 423 -24.19 19.36 -6.38
CA ILE A 423 -23.85 18.58 -7.58
C ILE A 423 -25.00 17.59 -7.91
N ALA A 424 -25.53 16.88 -6.90
CA ALA A 424 -26.65 15.96 -7.10
C ALA A 424 -27.92 16.67 -7.61
N ALA A 425 -28.22 17.85 -7.10
CA ALA A 425 -29.34 18.67 -7.58
C ALA A 425 -29.13 19.12 -9.03
N LYS A 426 -27.90 19.54 -9.38
CA LYS A 426 -27.55 19.94 -10.74
C LYS A 426 -27.68 18.78 -11.74
N ASN A 427 -27.26 17.57 -11.35
CA ASN A 427 -27.34 16.39 -12.21
C ASN A 427 -28.78 15.90 -12.46
N ARG A 428 -29.74 16.24 -11.58
CA ARG A 428 -31.15 15.93 -11.78
C ARG A 428 -31.85 16.88 -12.76
N THR A 429 -31.28 18.04 -12.99
CA THR A 429 -31.84 19.08 -13.88
C THR A 429 -31.28 19.00 -15.30
N LEU A 430 -30.35 18.11 -15.55
CA LEU A 430 -29.81 17.71 -16.86
C LEU A 430 -30.40 16.38 -17.32
#